data_ea8dab267f9605a0a3ca52ea69f4fbc8
#
_entry.id   ea8dab267f9605a0a3ca52ea69f4fbc8
#
_cell.length_a   1.000
_cell.length_b   1.000
_cell.length_c   1.000
_cell.angle_alpha   90.00
_cell.angle_beta   90.00
_cell.angle_gamma   90.00
#
_symmetry.space_group_name_H-M   'P 1'
#
loop_
_entity.id
_entity.type
_entity.pdbx_description
1 polymer ?
#
loop_
_entity_poly.entity_id
_entity_poly.type
_entity_poly.pdbx_seq_one_letter_code
_entity_poly.pdbx_strand_id
1 'polypeptide(L)'
;MKSFLNQLIEDSKTKKIRMFFDMDGVCSEEICDPYDAILVRNNEEDFYFKKRPIKTVIEAMKKLSKQHNIELYIISSCDYENQAEQKRRWLKTHAPFIDINNTYFVVWENTKCKESERPLQKAMIMERLNRDFDGDAYLIEDRHSTIIATNNYFGKPIAFDMTRFIP
;
A
#
# COMPACT_ATOMS: atom_id res chain seq x y z
N MET A 1 10.16 -2.12 24.26
CA MET A 1 9.05 -1.49 23.51
C MET A 1 8.52 -2.56 22.56
N LYS A 2 7.21 -2.81 22.48
CA LYS A 2 6.65 -3.76 21.48
C LYS A 2 6.80 -3.13 20.09
N SER A 3 7.13 -3.92 19.05
CA SER A 3 7.11 -3.44 17.68
C SER A 3 5.67 -3.07 17.26
N PHE A 4 5.53 -2.18 16.28
CA PHE A 4 4.21 -1.77 15.76
C PHE A 4 3.39 -2.97 15.28
N LEU A 5 4.04 -3.92 14.60
CA LEU A 5 3.41 -5.18 14.18
C LEU A 5 2.80 -5.95 15.38
N ASN A 6 3.54 -6.10 16.48
CA ASN A 6 3.05 -6.80 17.66
C ASN A 6 1.92 -6.02 18.36
N GLN A 7 1.96 -4.68 18.30
CA GLN A 7 0.87 -3.84 18.82
C GLN A 7 -0.41 -4.05 18.00
N LEU A 8 -0.34 -4.07 16.67
CA LEU A 8 -1.48 -4.33 15.80
C LEU A 8 -2.12 -5.71 16.07
N ILE A 9 -1.29 -6.75 16.25
CA ILE A 9 -1.78 -8.09 16.59
C ILE A 9 -2.49 -8.10 17.96
N GLU A 10 -1.97 -7.38 18.93
CA GLU A 10 -2.61 -7.30 20.25
C GLU A 10 -3.93 -6.51 20.18
N ASP A 11 -3.93 -5.35 19.54
CA ASP A 11 -5.11 -4.50 19.38
C ASP A 11 -6.23 -5.22 18.60
N SER A 12 -5.87 -6.07 17.64
CA SER A 12 -6.82 -6.84 16.85
C SER A 12 -7.66 -7.86 17.67
N LYS A 13 -7.26 -8.17 18.89
CA LYS A 13 -8.05 -9.01 19.79
C LYS A 13 -9.36 -8.35 20.23
N THR A 14 -9.40 -7.02 20.23
CA THR A 14 -10.54 -6.23 20.72
C THR A 14 -11.09 -5.23 19.73
N LYS A 15 -10.36 -4.96 18.65
CA LYS A 15 -10.70 -3.95 17.64
C LYS A 15 -10.62 -4.52 16.23
N LYS A 16 -11.45 -3.98 15.32
CA LYS A 16 -11.27 -4.18 13.88
C LYS A 16 -10.20 -3.24 13.36
N ILE A 17 -9.34 -3.73 12.49
CA ILE A 17 -8.23 -2.96 11.92
C ILE A 17 -8.18 -3.15 10.40
N ARG A 18 -8.06 -2.07 9.65
CA ARG A 18 -7.74 -2.08 8.23
C ARG A 18 -6.32 -1.59 8.01
N MET A 19 -5.53 -2.43 7.38
CA MET A 19 -4.16 -2.11 7.02
C MET A 19 -4.05 -1.91 5.53
N PHE A 20 -3.69 -0.72 5.12
CA PHE A 20 -3.43 -0.35 3.74
C PHE A 20 -1.92 -0.32 3.50
N PHE A 21 -1.47 -0.90 2.40
CA PHE A 21 -0.05 -0.93 2.03
C PHE A 21 0.12 -0.35 0.64
N ASP A 22 1.12 0.52 0.48
CA ASP A 22 1.65 0.79 -0.86
C ASP A 22 2.38 -0.44 -1.39
N MET A 23 2.70 -0.42 -2.66
CA MET A 23 3.36 -1.54 -3.31
C MET A 23 4.83 -1.28 -3.56
N ASP A 24 5.16 -0.23 -4.33
CA ASP A 24 6.54 0.11 -4.66
C ASP A 24 7.22 0.75 -3.46
N GLY A 25 8.41 0.27 -3.10
CA GLY A 25 9.12 0.72 -1.90
C GLY A 25 8.58 0.15 -0.58
N VAL A 26 7.42 -0.54 -0.58
CA VAL A 26 6.82 -1.17 0.61
C VAL A 26 6.73 -2.68 0.46
N CYS A 27 5.93 -3.18 -0.47
CA CYS A 27 5.79 -4.62 -0.71
C CYS A 27 6.85 -5.15 -1.67
N SER A 28 7.20 -4.38 -2.68
CA SER A 28 8.22 -4.64 -3.68
C SER A 28 9.31 -3.57 -3.64
N GLU A 29 10.48 -3.88 -4.20
CA GLU A 29 11.58 -2.92 -4.32
C GLU A 29 11.11 -1.59 -4.91
N GLU A 30 11.72 -0.50 -4.43
CA GLU A 30 11.49 0.84 -4.95
C GLU A 30 12.05 1.00 -6.37
N ILE A 31 11.53 1.99 -7.09
CA ILE A 31 12.08 2.46 -8.36
C ILE A 31 13.15 3.51 -8.03
N CYS A 32 14.39 3.06 -7.85
CA CYS A 32 15.48 3.92 -7.40
C CYS A 32 16.42 4.35 -8.53
N ASP A 33 16.46 3.61 -9.64
CA ASP A 33 17.38 3.84 -10.74
C ASP A 33 16.72 4.75 -11.80
N PRO A 34 17.44 5.76 -12.34
CA PRO A 34 17.00 6.52 -13.51
C PRO A 34 16.62 5.64 -14.71
N TYR A 35 17.28 4.49 -14.86
CA TYR A 35 16.94 3.51 -15.89
C TYR A 35 15.56 2.90 -15.66
N ASP A 36 15.24 2.53 -14.43
CA ASP A 36 13.90 2.05 -14.06
C ASP A 36 12.82 3.07 -14.40
N ALA A 37 13.08 4.35 -14.14
CA ALA A 37 12.14 5.43 -14.49
C ALA A 37 11.89 5.51 -16.00
N ILE A 38 12.89 5.20 -16.84
CA ILE A 38 12.73 5.11 -18.30
C ILE A 38 11.85 3.92 -18.66
N LEU A 39 12.07 2.75 -18.06
CA LEU A 39 11.28 1.54 -18.31
C LEU A 39 9.80 1.77 -17.94
N VAL A 40 9.54 2.45 -16.83
CA VAL A 40 8.17 2.80 -16.39
C VAL A 40 7.52 3.73 -17.41
N ARG A 41 8.22 4.80 -17.84
CA ARG A 41 7.69 5.75 -18.83
C ARG A 41 7.44 5.13 -20.20
N ASN A 42 8.30 4.20 -20.61
CA ASN A 42 8.15 3.44 -21.86
C ASN A 42 7.12 2.34 -21.74
N ASN A 43 6.51 2.18 -20.56
CA ASN A 43 5.52 1.16 -20.29
C ASN A 43 6.03 -0.26 -20.60
N GLU A 44 7.25 -0.55 -20.14
CA GLU A 44 7.94 -1.81 -20.41
C GLU A 44 7.14 -3.01 -19.90
N GLU A 45 7.05 -4.03 -20.73
CA GLU A 45 6.31 -5.25 -20.41
C GLU A 45 6.98 -5.99 -19.23
N ASP A 46 6.15 -6.41 -18.28
CA ASP A 46 6.56 -7.15 -17.08
C ASP A 46 7.52 -6.39 -16.14
N PHE A 47 7.71 -5.09 -16.29
CA PHE A 47 8.57 -4.30 -15.40
C PHE A 47 8.16 -4.49 -13.92
N TYR A 48 6.90 -4.21 -13.59
CA TYR A 48 6.40 -4.36 -12.21
C TYR A 48 6.31 -5.82 -11.78
N PHE A 49 6.01 -6.72 -12.71
CA PHE A 49 5.91 -8.15 -12.41
C PHE A 49 7.26 -8.76 -12.00
N LYS A 50 8.37 -8.26 -12.53
CA LYS A 50 9.75 -8.73 -12.25
C LYS A 50 10.35 -8.16 -10.95
N LYS A 51 9.73 -7.18 -10.30
CA LYS A 51 10.25 -6.56 -9.07
C LYS A 51 10.33 -7.59 -7.94
N ARG A 52 11.41 -7.53 -7.18
CA ARG A 52 11.62 -8.43 -6.04
C ARG A 52 10.74 -8.04 -4.86
N PRO A 53 10.18 -9.02 -4.12
CA PRO A 53 9.42 -8.73 -2.90
C PRO A 53 10.37 -8.31 -1.75
N ILE A 54 9.93 -7.36 -0.95
CA ILE A 54 10.54 -7.05 0.35
C ILE A 54 10.04 -8.12 1.33
N LYS A 55 10.81 -9.21 1.46
CA LYS A 55 10.40 -10.43 2.17
C LYS A 55 9.92 -10.17 3.59
N THR A 56 10.60 -9.30 4.33
CA THR A 56 10.23 -8.96 5.71
C THR A 56 8.84 -8.35 5.81
N VAL A 57 8.47 -7.48 4.86
CA VAL A 57 7.14 -6.88 4.80
C VAL A 57 6.09 -7.94 4.43
N ILE A 58 6.35 -8.76 3.40
CA ILE A 58 5.42 -9.82 2.99
C ILE A 58 5.16 -10.82 4.12
N GLU A 59 6.19 -11.20 4.86
CA GLU A 59 6.05 -12.07 6.03
C GLU A 59 5.24 -11.42 7.17
N ALA A 60 5.45 -10.13 7.42
CA ALA A 60 4.68 -9.38 8.41
C ALA A 60 3.21 -9.27 7.99
N MET A 61 2.93 -8.94 6.73
CA MET A 61 1.57 -8.93 6.17
C MET A 61 0.90 -10.31 6.29
N LYS A 62 1.64 -11.39 5.99
CA LYS A 62 1.14 -12.77 6.16
C LYS A 62 0.82 -13.12 7.61
N LYS A 63 1.52 -12.56 8.59
CA LYS A 63 1.17 -12.71 10.02
C LYS A 63 -0.12 -11.96 10.34
N LEU A 64 -0.30 -10.75 9.82
CA LEU A 64 -1.52 -9.96 10.01
C LEU A 64 -2.73 -10.62 9.34
N SER A 65 -2.59 -11.18 8.14
CA SER A 65 -3.69 -11.84 7.43
C SER A 65 -4.29 -13.04 8.16
N LYS A 66 -3.59 -13.57 9.15
CA LYS A 66 -4.09 -14.65 10.02
C LYS A 66 -4.92 -14.16 11.21
N GLN A 67 -4.99 -12.85 11.43
CA GLN A 67 -5.76 -12.25 12.51
C GLN A 67 -7.20 -12.00 12.06
N HIS A 68 -8.17 -12.52 12.80
CA HIS A 68 -9.58 -12.45 12.44
C HIS A 68 -10.13 -11.03 12.23
N ASN A 69 -9.64 -10.08 13.00
CA ASN A 69 -10.11 -8.69 12.98
C ASN A 69 -9.20 -7.75 12.16
N ILE A 70 -8.29 -8.28 11.33
CA ILE A 70 -7.42 -7.48 10.46
C ILE A 70 -7.77 -7.74 9.00
N GLU A 71 -8.16 -6.70 8.29
CA GLU A 71 -8.33 -6.70 6.84
C GLU A 71 -7.13 -6.03 6.18
N LEU A 72 -6.57 -6.67 5.13
CA LEU A 72 -5.43 -6.14 4.39
C LEU A 72 -5.88 -5.60 3.03
N TYR A 73 -5.37 -4.43 2.69
CA TYR A 73 -5.63 -3.71 1.45
C TYR A 73 -4.33 -3.29 0.80
N ILE A 74 -4.32 -3.25 -0.53
CA ILE A 74 -3.26 -2.62 -1.32
C ILE A 74 -3.81 -1.34 -1.93
N ILE A 75 -3.09 -0.22 -1.77
CA ILE A 75 -3.36 1.02 -2.50
C ILE A 75 -2.06 1.48 -3.13
N SER A 76 -1.96 1.39 -4.44
CA SER A 76 -0.76 1.81 -5.16
C SER A 76 -1.13 2.68 -6.35
N SER A 77 -0.15 3.33 -6.96
CA SER A 77 -0.35 4.13 -8.17
C SER A 77 0.55 3.64 -9.29
N CYS A 78 0.15 3.93 -10.53
CA CYS A 78 0.91 3.66 -11.73
C CYS A 78 0.49 4.62 -12.85
N ASP A 79 1.27 4.71 -13.90
CA ASP A 79 0.97 5.62 -15.00
C ASP A 79 -0.07 5.02 -15.95
N TYR A 80 -0.04 3.71 -16.21
CA TYR A 80 -0.84 3.03 -17.21
C TYR A 80 -1.60 1.80 -16.66
N GLU A 81 -2.73 1.44 -17.28
CA GLU A 81 -3.58 0.33 -16.82
C GLU A 81 -2.87 -1.05 -16.88
N ASN A 82 -2.04 -1.29 -17.90
CA ASN A 82 -1.27 -2.53 -17.98
C ASN A 82 -0.26 -2.68 -16.83
N GLN A 83 0.24 -1.57 -16.26
CA GLN A 83 1.09 -1.59 -15.07
C GLN A 83 0.29 -2.02 -13.83
N ALA A 84 -0.97 -1.58 -13.72
CA ALA A 84 -1.87 -2.06 -12.67
C ALA A 84 -2.08 -3.59 -12.78
N GLU A 85 -2.25 -4.11 -14.01
CA GLU A 85 -2.38 -5.55 -14.23
C GLU A 85 -1.08 -6.32 -13.89
N GLN A 86 0.08 -5.79 -14.22
CA GLN A 86 1.37 -6.36 -13.79
C GLN A 86 1.47 -6.43 -12.26
N LYS A 87 1.04 -5.38 -11.55
CA LYS A 87 1.00 -5.34 -10.09
C LYS A 87 0.02 -6.37 -9.52
N ARG A 88 -1.16 -6.58 -10.13
CA ARG A 88 -2.10 -7.64 -9.73
C ARG A 88 -1.50 -9.04 -9.89
N ARG A 89 -0.80 -9.29 -11.01
CA ARG A 89 -0.09 -10.56 -11.26
C ARG A 89 1.02 -10.77 -10.22
N TRP A 90 1.77 -9.71 -9.89
CA TRP A 90 2.79 -9.75 -8.86
C TRP A 90 2.21 -10.13 -7.49
N LEU A 91 1.10 -9.51 -7.09
CA LEU A 91 0.41 -9.83 -5.83
C LEU A 91 -0.06 -11.28 -5.77
N LYS A 92 -0.63 -11.81 -6.84
CA LYS A 92 -1.02 -13.24 -6.93
C LYS A 92 0.17 -14.17 -6.70
N THR A 93 1.37 -13.77 -7.10
CA THR A 93 2.59 -14.59 -6.97
C THR A 93 3.21 -14.46 -5.58
N HIS A 94 3.34 -13.25 -5.06
CA HIS A 94 4.15 -12.97 -3.87
C HIS A 94 3.33 -12.75 -2.59
N ALA A 95 2.07 -12.36 -2.72
CA ALA A 95 1.15 -12.11 -1.60
C ALA A 95 -0.24 -12.72 -1.85
N PRO A 96 -0.36 -14.03 -2.15
CA PRO A 96 -1.63 -14.67 -2.52
C PRO A 96 -2.67 -14.69 -1.39
N PHE A 97 -2.30 -14.29 -0.19
CA PHE A 97 -3.19 -14.13 0.96
C PHE A 97 -3.95 -12.79 0.96
N ILE A 98 -3.63 -11.87 0.02
CA ILE A 98 -4.38 -10.64 -0.20
C ILE A 98 -5.56 -10.94 -1.14
N ASP A 99 -6.77 -10.59 -0.72
CA ASP A 99 -7.93 -10.64 -1.60
C ASP A 99 -7.74 -9.61 -2.73
N ILE A 100 -7.85 -10.05 -3.98
CA ILE A 100 -7.71 -9.19 -5.15
C ILE A 100 -8.75 -8.06 -5.17
N ASN A 101 -9.91 -8.26 -4.56
CA ASN A 101 -10.94 -7.24 -4.39
C ASN A 101 -10.53 -6.12 -3.42
N ASN A 102 -9.52 -6.35 -2.60
CA ASN A 102 -8.91 -5.38 -1.69
C ASN A 102 -7.70 -4.67 -2.31
N THR A 103 -7.57 -4.68 -3.64
CA THR A 103 -6.47 -4.01 -4.34
C THR A 103 -6.98 -2.83 -5.16
N TYR A 104 -6.46 -1.64 -4.88
CA TYR A 104 -6.87 -0.38 -5.50
C TYR A 104 -5.65 0.28 -6.16
N PHE A 105 -5.76 0.55 -7.46
CA PHE A 105 -4.71 1.20 -8.23
C PHE A 105 -5.20 2.56 -8.74
N VAL A 106 -4.44 3.60 -8.43
CA VAL A 106 -4.64 4.93 -9.04
C VAL A 106 -3.85 4.94 -10.33
N VAL A 107 -4.55 4.83 -11.46
CA VAL A 107 -3.96 4.86 -12.79
C VAL A 107 -4.02 6.29 -13.31
N TRP A 108 -2.84 6.92 -13.48
CA TRP A 108 -2.78 8.37 -13.76
C TRP A 108 -3.35 8.74 -15.13
N GLU A 109 -3.19 7.91 -16.16
CA GLU A 109 -3.78 8.17 -17.48
C GLU A 109 -5.33 8.27 -17.43
N ASN A 110 -5.96 7.62 -16.45
CA ASN A 110 -7.41 7.60 -16.28
C ASN A 110 -7.92 8.68 -15.33
N THR A 111 -7.03 9.52 -14.78
CA THR A 111 -7.40 10.57 -13.81
C THR A 111 -7.21 11.96 -14.40
N LYS A 112 -8.07 12.89 -13.96
CA LYS A 112 -7.88 14.33 -14.20
C LYS A 112 -7.13 15.02 -13.05
N CYS A 113 -6.52 14.25 -12.17
CA CYS A 113 -5.83 14.71 -10.98
C CYS A 113 -4.57 15.50 -11.36
N LYS A 114 -4.37 16.66 -10.77
CA LYS A 114 -3.13 17.41 -10.90
C LYS A 114 -2.00 16.72 -10.14
N GLU A 115 -0.77 16.89 -10.58
CA GLU A 115 0.39 16.29 -9.92
C GLU A 115 0.49 16.64 -8.43
N SER A 116 0.17 17.88 -8.06
CA SER A 116 0.13 18.35 -6.66
C SER A 116 -0.93 17.65 -5.79
N GLU A 117 -1.94 17.05 -6.41
CA GLU A 117 -3.03 16.35 -5.71
C GLU A 117 -2.75 14.83 -5.57
N ARG A 118 -1.74 14.31 -6.29
CA ARG A 118 -1.39 12.88 -6.26
C ARG A 118 -1.19 12.32 -4.85
N PRO A 119 -0.50 13.01 -3.91
CA PRO A 119 -0.32 12.50 -2.55
C PRO A 119 -1.63 12.28 -1.78
N LEU A 120 -2.71 13.01 -2.12
CA LEU A 120 -4.02 12.90 -1.45
C LEU A 120 -4.88 11.74 -1.95
N GLN A 121 -4.58 11.18 -3.14
CA GLN A 121 -5.45 10.17 -3.76
C GLN A 121 -5.61 8.91 -2.89
N LYS A 122 -4.55 8.48 -2.22
CA LYS A 122 -4.61 7.33 -1.31
C LYS A 122 -5.49 7.62 -0.10
N ALA A 123 -5.38 8.82 0.49
CA ALA A 123 -6.24 9.25 1.60
C ALA A 123 -7.73 9.26 1.22
N MET A 124 -8.05 9.76 0.03
CA MET A 124 -9.44 9.79 -0.48
C MET A 124 -10.00 8.37 -0.71
N ILE A 125 -9.18 7.45 -1.21
CA ILE A 125 -9.57 6.04 -1.33
C ILE A 125 -9.81 5.43 0.05
N MET A 126 -8.91 5.65 1.00
CA MET A 126 -9.07 5.17 2.38
C MET A 126 -10.34 5.73 3.03
N GLU A 127 -10.62 7.01 2.88
CA GLU A 127 -11.86 7.62 3.41
C GLU A 127 -13.10 6.93 2.84
N ARG A 128 -13.15 6.75 1.52
CA ARG A 128 -14.28 6.08 0.86
C ARG A 128 -14.48 4.66 1.38
N LEU A 129 -13.39 3.90 1.52
CA LEU A 129 -13.43 2.51 1.99
C LEU A 129 -13.79 2.40 3.46
N ASN A 130 -13.47 3.42 4.27
CA ASN A 130 -13.69 3.40 5.71
C ASN A 130 -14.97 4.14 6.16
N ARG A 131 -15.80 4.62 5.23
CA ARG A 131 -17.00 5.43 5.55
C ARG A 131 -17.89 4.79 6.62
N ASP A 132 -18.14 3.48 6.51
CA ASP A 132 -19.00 2.72 7.41
C ASP A 132 -18.20 1.70 8.25
N PHE A 133 -16.90 1.92 8.38
CA PHE A 133 -16.02 1.02 9.12
C PHE A 133 -15.85 1.51 10.56
N ASP A 134 -16.31 0.68 11.50
CA ASP A 134 -16.13 0.90 12.95
C ASP A 134 -14.85 0.20 13.42
N GLY A 135 -13.69 0.84 13.18
CA GLY A 135 -12.39 0.32 13.53
C GLY A 135 -11.25 1.29 13.21
N ASP A 136 -10.04 0.86 13.48
CA ASP A 136 -8.84 1.63 13.18
C ASP A 136 -8.33 1.34 11.76
N ALA A 137 -7.84 2.35 11.06
CA ALA A 137 -7.26 2.22 9.72
C ALA A 137 -5.87 2.84 9.67
N TYR A 138 -4.92 2.15 9.04
CA TYR A 138 -3.53 2.58 8.94
C TYR A 138 -2.99 2.38 7.52
N LEU A 139 -2.09 3.27 7.09
CA LEU A 139 -1.37 3.18 5.81
C LEU A 139 0.13 2.98 6.07
N ILE A 140 0.73 2.03 5.38
CA ILE A 140 2.19 1.85 5.29
C ILE A 140 2.63 2.33 3.91
N GLU A 141 3.56 3.27 3.90
CA GLU A 141 3.93 4.05 2.71
C GLU A 141 5.43 4.39 2.79
N ASP A 142 6.12 4.49 1.65
CA ASP A 142 7.53 4.92 1.57
C ASP A 142 7.66 6.41 1.23
N ARG A 143 6.68 6.98 0.50
CA ARG A 143 6.73 8.39 0.09
C ARG A 143 6.32 9.34 1.19
N HIS A 144 7.29 10.09 1.69
CA HIS A 144 7.08 11.05 2.77
C HIS A 144 5.98 12.09 2.49
N SER A 145 5.87 12.57 1.24
CA SER A 145 4.80 13.49 0.83
C SER A 145 3.40 12.88 0.98
N THR A 146 3.24 11.60 0.65
CA THR A 146 1.98 10.86 0.81
C THR A 146 1.64 10.62 2.27
N ILE A 147 2.64 10.29 3.11
CA ILE A 147 2.47 10.15 4.56
C ILE A 147 1.96 11.45 5.17
N ILE A 148 2.63 12.58 4.89
CA ILE A 148 2.23 13.90 5.38
C ILE A 148 0.83 14.26 4.91
N ALA A 149 0.55 14.12 3.61
CA ALA A 149 -0.75 14.44 3.03
C ALA A 149 -1.88 13.61 3.66
N THR A 150 -1.66 12.31 3.87
CA THR A 150 -2.64 11.42 4.48
C THR A 150 -2.88 11.78 5.94
N ASN A 151 -1.83 12.01 6.73
CA ASN A 151 -1.96 12.38 8.13
C ASN A 151 -2.67 13.72 8.31
N ASN A 152 -2.36 14.71 7.45
CA ASN A 152 -3.04 16.01 7.47
C ASN A 152 -4.52 15.88 7.08
N TYR A 153 -4.83 15.06 6.06
CA TYR A 153 -6.20 14.82 5.60
C TYR A 153 -7.09 14.26 6.72
N PHE A 154 -6.59 13.30 7.49
CA PHE A 154 -7.33 12.70 8.59
C PHE A 154 -7.17 13.41 9.94
N GLY A 155 -6.31 14.42 10.03
CA GLY A 155 -6.03 15.17 11.28
C GLY A 155 -5.40 14.33 12.39
N LYS A 156 -4.84 13.16 12.07
CA LYS A 156 -4.21 12.23 13.02
C LYS A 156 -3.16 11.35 12.32
N PRO A 157 -2.16 10.84 13.08
CA PRO A 157 -1.11 9.98 12.52
C PRO A 157 -1.64 8.56 12.24
N ILE A 158 -2.04 8.31 11.00
CA ILE A 158 -2.49 6.99 10.51
C ILE A 158 -1.63 6.45 9.36
N ALA A 159 -0.81 7.28 8.73
CA ALA A 159 0.14 6.86 7.71
C ALA A 159 1.56 6.86 8.30
N PHE A 160 2.29 5.79 8.06
CA PHE A 160 3.61 5.53 8.63
C PHE A 160 4.58 5.02 7.58
N ASP A 161 5.86 5.36 7.76
CA ASP A 161 6.95 4.79 6.98
C ASP A 161 7.07 3.28 7.22
N MET A 162 7.47 2.57 6.17
CA MET A 162 7.67 1.12 6.18
C MET A 162 8.61 0.66 7.31
N THR A 163 9.65 1.43 7.64
CA THR A 163 10.62 1.08 8.69
C THR A 163 9.99 0.99 10.07
N ARG A 164 8.87 1.66 10.30
CA ARG A 164 8.11 1.53 11.54
C ARG A 164 7.33 0.22 11.62
N PHE A 165 6.98 -0.35 10.47
CA PHE A 165 6.18 -1.57 10.38
C PHE A 165 7.01 -2.85 10.54
N ILE A 166 8.19 -2.87 9.94
CA ILE A 166 9.11 -4.00 10.07
C ILE A 166 9.89 -3.94 11.38
N PRO A 167 10.12 -5.09 12.04
CA PRO A 167 10.85 -5.16 13.30
C PRO A 167 12.33 -4.79 13.15
#